data_1627c4c4c188f6d49a8833a65e9c93c1
#
_entry.id   1627c4c4c188f6d49a8833a65e9c93c1
#
_cell.length_a   1.000
_cell.length_b   1.000
_cell.length_c   1.000
_cell.angle_alpha   90.00
_cell.angle_beta   90.00
_cell.angle_gamma   90.00
#
_symmetry.space_group_name_H-M   'P 1'
#
loop_
_entity.id
_entity.type
_entity.pdbx_description
1 polymer ?
#
loop_
_entity_poly.entity_id
_entity_poly.type
_entity_poly.pdbx_seq_one_letter_code
_entity_poly.pdbx_strand_id
1 'polypeptide(L)'
;MEIGMAGRRARESDVVARALRRQASRVRDPRHLAAIVITSVSFAVIATLLIARGDTAGADAQAYWAAARAWLAGGNPYDPTGPYMPYVYPPWLLPFFIPWALLPWDVAWFVWRGGTILLLLATYDWAYRRHPLRSSLVLAALALPFAANLDTGNINLLLVLALWAAQFSGPVVAGALWALATWTKWVPVFFLFVLAPRARLYGLIGLAIAGLLSLLLLPLTIVQLQVLFGFGPRPIRVDYLVFLWAAVPWWYGHPDALWWARRSSWPRLRADVGEALGSWAALRIRLRRYLGLPA
;
A
#
# COMPACT_ATOMS: atom_id res chain seq x y z
N MET A 1 35.64 31.17 -28.22
CA MET A 1 34.39 30.54 -27.81
C MET A 1 34.40 29.01 -27.97
N GLU A 2 35.21 28.44 -28.81
CA GLU A 2 35.30 26.97 -29.08
C GLU A 2 36.01 26.16 -27.97
N ILE A 3 36.97 26.74 -27.23
CA ILE A 3 37.71 26.02 -26.17
C ILE A 3 36.80 25.58 -25.01
N GLY A 4 35.74 26.32 -24.75
CA GLY A 4 34.79 25.97 -23.67
C GLY A 4 33.87 24.77 -24.00
N MET A 5 33.59 24.56 -25.28
CA MET A 5 32.69 23.46 -25.72
C MET A 5 33.41 22.11 -25.75
N ALA A 6 34.68 22.07 -26.12
CA ALA A 6 35.46 20.84 -26.11
C ALA A 6 35.69 20.30 -24.69
N GLY A 7 35.93 21.16 -23.71
CA GLY A 7 36.04 20.77 -22.29
C GLY A 7 34.75 20.28 -21.66
N ARG A 8 33.58 20.77 -22.12
CA ARG A 8 32.27 20.32 -21.66
C ARG A 8 31.93 18.92 -22.20
N ARG A 9 32.15 18.67 -23.50
CA ARG A 9 31.98 17.36 -24.13
C ARG A 9 32.87 16.27 -23.54
N ALA A 10 34.13 16.60 -23.23
CA ALA A 10 35.05 15.68 -22.56
C ALA A 10 34.59 15.32 -21.15
N ARG A 11 34.03 16.23 -20.37
CA ARG A 11 33.45 15.96 -19.04
C ARG A 11 32.14 15.09 -19.11
N GLU A 12 31.31 15.37 -20.10
CA GLU A 12 30.07 14.57 -20.32
C GLU A 12 30.39 13.14 -20.73
N SER A 13 31.36 12.94 -21.66
CA SER A 13 31.81 11.60 -22.07
C SER A 13 32.42 10.82 -20.91
N ASP A 14 33.18 11.47 -20.02
CA ASP A 14 33.75 10.84 -18.83
C ASP A 14 32.69 10.46 -17.78
N VAL A 15 31.62 11.24 -17.64
CA VAL A 15 30.48 10.90 -16.75
C VAL A 15 29.74 9.69 -17.28
N VAL A 16 29.45 9.66 -18.59
CA VAL A 16 28.77 8.54 -19.24
C VAL A 16 29.64 7.28 -19.20
N ALA A 17 30.94 7.37 -19.50
CA ALA A 17 31.87 6.25 -19.44
C ALA A 17 32.02 5.69 -18.02
N ARG A 18 32.01 6.53 -17.00
CA ARG A 18 32.01 6.10 -15.59
C ARG A 18 30.71 5.43 -15.20
N ALA A 19 29.56 5.95 -15.65
CA ALA A 19 28.24 5.35 -15.41
C ALA A 19 28.15 3.97 -16.06
N LEU A 20 28.59 3.84 -17.32
CA LEU A 20 28.62 2.56 -18.04
C LEU A 20 29.55 1.53 -17.39
N ARG A 21 30.75 1.94 -16.94
CA ARG A 21 31.67 1.06 -16.20
C ARG A 21 31.10 0.61 -14.86
N ARG A 22 30.41 1.48 -14.12
CA ARG A 22 29.70 1.10 -12.89
C ARG A 22 28.55 0.14 -13.16
N GLN A 23 27.84 0.32 -14.26
CA GLN A 23 26.76 -0.57 -14.66
C GLN A 23 27.29 -1.95 -15.11
N ALA A 24 28.36 -1.98 -15.89
CA ALA A 24 29.03 -3.21 -16.31
C ALA A 24 29.63 -3.99 -15.12
N SER A 25 30.17 -3.30 -14.12
CA SER A 25 30.66 -3.98 -12.90
C SER A 25 29.53 -4.56 -12.05
N ARG A 26 28.35 -3.93 -12.02
CA ARG A 26 27.17 -4.44 -11.32
C ARG A 26 26.61 -5.70 -12.00
N VAL A 27 26.60 -5.76 -13.33
CA VAL A 27 26.13 -6.93 -14.10
C VAL A 27 27.06 -8.13 -13.91
N ARG A 28 28.33 -7.92 -13.55
CA ARG A 28 29.28 -8.99 -13.23
C ARG A 28 29.07 -9.61 -11.83
N ASP A 29 28.36 -8.93 -10.94
CA ASP A 29 27.98 -9.51 -9.66
C ASP A 29 26.82 -10.52 -9.88
N PRO A 30 27.04 -11.83 -9.60
CA PRO A 30 26.02 -12.86 -9.81
C PRO A 30 24.74 -12.62 -9.02
N ARG A 31 24.81 -11.95 -7.85
CA ARG A 31 23.63 -11.58 -7.07
C ARG A 31 22.82 -10.49 -7.76
N HIS A 32 23.50 -9.52 -8.37
CA HIS A 32 22.82 -8.46 -9.11
C HIS A 32 22.21 -8.98 -10.41
N LEU A 33 22.90 -9.87 -11.12
CA LEU A 33 22.37 -10.55 -12.30
C LEU A 33 21.13 -11.39 -11.94
N ALA A 34 21.18 -12.18 -10.86
CA ALA A 34 20.03 -12.93 -10.38
C ALA A 34 18.85 -12.00 -10.05
N ALA A 35 19.10 -10.84 -9.41
CA ALA A 35 18.05 -9.86 -9.12
C ALA A 35 17.40 -9.33 -10.41
N ILE A 36 18.18 -9.01 -11.45
CA ILE A 36 17.65 -8.56 -12.74
C ILE A 36 16.78 -9.65 -13.37
N VAL A 37 17.27 -10.88 -13.44
CA VAL A 37 16.52 -12.01 -14.03
C VAL A 37 15.21 -12.25 -13.29
N ILE A 38 15.26 -12.37 -11.96
CA ILE A 38 14.06 -12.57 -11.13
C ILE A 38 13.06 -11.44 -11.34
N THR A 39 13.52 -10.18 -11.35
CA THR A 39 12.66 -9.01 -11.59
C THR A 39 11.99 -9.10 -12.96
N SER A 40 12.78 -9.34 -14.01
CA SER A 40 12.26 -9.41 -15.38
C SER A 40 11.24 -10.52 -15.54
N VAL A 41 11.52 -11.71 -15.00
CA VAL A 41 10.57 -12.84 -15.01
C VAL A 41 9.30 -12.49 -14.23
N SER A 42 9.41 -11.87 -13.05
CA SER A 42 8.26 -11.50 -12.24
C SER A 42 7.35 -10.50 -12.96
N PHE A 43 7.92 -9.46 -13.57
CA PHE A 43 7.12 -8.49 -14.34
C PHE A 43 6.55 -9.13 -15.62
N ALA A 44 7.28 -10.04 -16.29
CA ALA A 44 6.75 -10.78 -17.43
C ALA A 44 5.53 -11.65 -17.01
N VAL A 45 5.61 -12.35 -15.88
CA VAL A 45 4.48 -13.12 -15.34
C VAL A 45 3.29 -12.22 -15.04
N ILE A 46 3.50 -11.08 -14.34
CA ILE A 46 2.43 -10.12 -14.06
C ILE A 46 1.79 -9.64 -15.38
N ALA A 47 2.60 -9.19 -16.34
CA ALA A 47 2.11 -8.70 -17.62
C ALA A 47 1.33 -9.77 -18.39
N THR A 48 1.84 -11.01 -18.46
CA THR A 48 1.15 -12.12 -19.12
C THR A 48 -0.21 -12.40 -18.49
N LEU A 49 -0.28 -12.44 -17.17
CA LEU A 49 -1.55 -12.65 -16.45
C LEU A 49 -2.55 -11.52 -16.72
N LEU A 50 -2.10 -10.26 -16.79
CA LEU A 50 -2.94 -9.11 -17.10
C LEU A 50 -3.46 -9.14 -18.55
N ILE A 51 -2.63 -9.56 -19.51
CA ILE A 51 -3.01 -9.67 -20.92
C ILE A 51 -3.98 -10.85 -21.11
N ALA A 52 -3.74 -11.97 -20.46
CA ALA A 52 -4.57 -13.17 -20.59
C ALA A 52 -6.01 -12.98 -20.08
N ARG A 53 -6.26 -11.99 -19.19
CA ARG A 53 -7.59 -11.72 -18.63
C ARG A 53 -8.49 -10.89 -19.57
N GLY A 54 -7.92 -10.13 -20.48
CA GLY A 54 -8.67 -9.36 -21.47
C GLY A 54 -9.68 -8.37 -20.87
N ASP A 55 -10.89 -8.34 -21.42
CA ASP A 55 -11.94 -7.34 -21.11
C ASP A 55 -12.63 -7.51 -19.76
N THR A 56 -12.32 -8.55 -18.99
CA THR A 56 -12.90 -8.77 -17.64
C THR A 56 -12.16 -7.97 -16.55
N ALA A 57 -11.17 -7.19 -16.95
CA ALA A 57 -10.36 -6.39 -16.04
C ALA A 57 -11.15 -5.24 -15.38
N GLY A 58 -10.81 -4.93 -14.13
CA GLY A 58 -11.33 -3.74 -13.44
C GLY A 58 -12.62 -3.92 -12.67
N ALA A 59 -13.08 -5.14 -12.43
CA ALA A 59 -14.37 -5.40 -11.77
C ALA A 59 -14.53 -4.68 -10.41
N ASP A 60 -13.50 -4.67 -9.56
CA ASP A 60 -13.56 -3.98 -8.27
C ASP A 60 -13.53 -2.45 -8.46
N ALA A 61 -12.66 -1.94 -9.34
CA ALA A 61 -12.60 -0.52 -9.65
C ALA A 61 -13.91 0.00 -10.24
N GLN A 62 -14.55 -0.79 -11.11
CA GLN A 62 -15.84 -0.46 -11.71
C GLN A 62 -16.95 -0.36 -10.65
N ALA A 63 -16.91 -1.22 -9.63
CA ALA A 63 -17.84 -1.13 -8.50
C ALA A 63 -17.72 0.20 -7.75
N TYR A 64 -16.49 0.69 -7.50
CA TYR A 64 -16.27 1.98 -6.84
C TYR A 64 -16.74 3.15 -7.70
N TRP A 65 -16.45 3.09 -8.99
CA TRP A 65 -16.86 4.09 -9.97
C TRP A 65 -18.40 4.17 -10.08
N ALA A 66 -19.07 3.03 -10.22
CA ALA A 66 -20.51 2.95 -10.31
C ALA A 66 -21.22 3.43 -9.04
N ALA A 67 -20.70 3.01 -7.85
CA ALA A 67 -21.24 3.46 -6.56
C ALA A 67 -21.15 4.97 -6.37
N ALA A 68 -20.01 5.59 -6.72
CA ALA A 68 -19.84 7.04 -6.64
C ALA A 68 -20.77 7.78 -7.60
N ARG A 69 -20.99 7.27 -8.81
CA ARG A 69 -21.94 7.83 -9.78
C ARG A 69 -23.39 7.69 -9.32
N ALA A 70 -23.77 6.52 -8.78
CA ALA A 70 -25.10 6.32 -8.22
C ALA A 70 -25.37 7.33 -7.10
N TRP A 71 -24.39 7.53 -6.21
CA TRP A 71 -24.53 8.51 -5.13
C TRP A 71 -24.66 9.96 -5.63
N LEU A 72 -23.88 10.37 -6.63
CA LEU A 72 -23.98 11.68 -7.26
C LEU A 72 -25.34 11.91 -7.94
N ALA A 73 -25.97 10.86 -8.44
CA ALA A 73 -27.32 10.88 -9.02
C ALA A 73 -28.43 10.85 -7.94
N GLY A 74 -28.11 10.84 -6.65
CA GLY A 74 -29.08 10.71 -5.55
C GLY A 74 -29.61 9.31 -5.32
N GLY A 75 -29.02 8.30 -5.98
CA GLY A 75 -29.37 6.88 -5.82
C GLY A 75 -28.63 6.18 -4.68
N ASN A 76 -28.91 4.87 -4.51
CA ASN A 76 -28.25 4.04 -3.52
C ASN A 76 -26.89 3.55 -4.03
N PRO A 77 -25.75 3.96 -3.42
CA PRO A 77 -24.41 3.53 -3.87
C PRO A 77 -24.14 2.04 -3.65
N TYR A 78 -24.94 1.36 -2.80
CA TYR A 78 -24.80 -0.06 -2.50
C TYR A 78 -25.63 -0.97 -3.41
N ASP A 79 -26.48 -0.37 -4.25
CA ASP A 79 -27.29 -1.05 -5.26
C ASP A 79 -27.30 -0.23 -6.56
N PRO A 80 -26.13 -0.05 -7.21
CA PRO A 80 -26.06 0.67 -8.48
C PRO A 80 -26.72 -0.17 -9.58
N THR A 81 -27.50 0.49 -10.43
CA THR A 81 -28.12 -0.14 -11.61
C THR A 81 -27.04 -0.62 -12.59
N GLY A 82 -27.04 -1.92 -12.91
CA GLY A 82 -26.13 -2.52 -13.87
C GLY A 82 -25.44 -3.79 -13.35
N PRO A 83 -24.60 -4.43 -14.17
CA PRO A 83 -23.92 -5.67 -13.85
C PRO A 83 -22.63 -5.43 -13.01
N TYR A 84 -22.72 -4.56 -12.01
CA TYR A 84 -21.58 -4.19 -11.19
C TYR A 84 -21.46 -5.07 -9.95
N MET A 85 -20.22 -5.31 -9.53
CA MET A 85 -19.96 -5.85 -8.20
C MET A 85 -20.46 -4.85 -7.14
N PRO A 86 -21.06 -5.31 -6.04
CA PRO A 86 -21.55 -4.40 -5.02
C PRO A 86 -20.41 -3.68 -4.31
N TYR A 87 -20.62 -2.38 -4.04
CA TYR A 87 -19.77 -1.58 -3.18
C TYR A 87 -19.94 -2.03 -1.72
N VAL A 88 -18.85 -2.27 -1.01
CA VAL A 88 -18.89 -2.83 0.36
C VAL A 88 -18.16 -1.97 1.40
N TYR A 89 -17.66 -0.80 1.01
CA TYR A 89 -16.88 0.07 1.88
C TYR A 89 -17.75 1.13 2.56
N PRO A 90 -17.22 1.81 3.63
CA PRO A 90 -17.97 2.82 4.35
C PRO A 90 -18.51 3.95 3.44
N PRO A 91 -19.69 4.51 3.75
CA PRO A 91 -20.29 5.56 2.93
C PRO A 91 -19.46 6.84 2.88
N TRP A 92 -18.76 7.19 3.96
CA TRP A 92 -17.86 8.35 4.02
C TRP A 92 -16.60 8.22 3.13
N LEU A 93 -16.33 7.04 2.58
CA LEU A 93 -15.24 6.83 1.61
C LEU A 93 -15.65 7.22 0.17
N LEU A 94 -16.93 7.27 -0.15
CA LEU A 94 -17.44 7.61 -1.49
C LEU A 94 -16.90 8.93 -2.04
N PRO A 95 -16.79 10.02 -1.25
CA PRO A 95 -16.22 11.29 -1.74
C PRO A 95 -14.83 11.16 -2.35
N PHE A 96 -14.01 10.22 -1.91
CA PHE A 96 -12.67 9.99 -2.46
C PHE A 96 -12.70 9.45 -3.90
N PHE A 97 -13.80 8.81 -4.30
CA PHE A 97 -13.96 8.28 -5.64
C PHE A 97 -14.65 9.26 -6.60
N ILE A 98 -15.28 10.35 -6.10
CA ILE A 98 -16.02 11.29 -6.94
C ILE A 98 -15.16 11.88 -8.06
N PRO A 99 -13.97 12.48 -7.80
CA PRO A 99 -13.20 13.12 -8.87
C PRO A 99 -12.85 12.15 -10.01
N TRP A 100 -12.61 10.89 -9.67
CA TRP A 100 -12.33 9.83 -10.62
C TRP A 100 -13.62 9.31 -11.31
N ALA A 101 -14.74 9.22 -10.57
CA ALA A 101 -16.03 8.78 -11.11
C ALA A 101 -16.68 9.80 -12.10
N LEU A 102 -16.21 11.04 -12.13
CA LEU A 102 -16.62 12.02 -13.16
C LEU A 102 -16.08 11.69 -14.56
N LEU A 103 -15.02 10.89 -14.63
CA LEU A 103 -14.45 10.47 -15.92
C LEU A 103 -15.30 9.36 -16.55
N PRO A 104 -15.35 9.26 -17.90
CA PRO A 104 -15.86 8.06 -18.59
C PRO A 104 -15.10 6.81 -18.10
N TRP A 105 -15.77 5.65 -18.11
CA TRP A 105 -15.19 4.43 -17.53
C TRP A 105 -13.81 4.08 -18.09
N ASP A 106 -13.64 4.12 -19.41
CA ASP A 106 -12.37 3.74 -20.05
C ASP A 106 -11.21 4.61 -19.57
N VAL A 107 -11.44 5.93 -19.46
CA VAL A 107 -10.46 6.89 -18.95
C VAL A 107 -10.22 6.66 -17.45
N ALA A 108 -11.30 6.47 -16.70
CA ALA A 108 -11.25 6.20 -15.27
C ALA A 108 -10.43 4.93 -14.98
N TRP A 109 -10.66 3.87 -15.76
CA TRP A 109 -9.93 2.61 -15.63
C TRP A 109 -8.44 2.77 -15.99
N PHE A 110 -8.15 3.45 -17.09
CA PHE A 110 -6.77 3.75 -17.49
C PHE A 110 -6.00 4.52 -16.40
N VAL A 111 -6.62 5.56 -15.84
CA VAL A 111 -6.03 6.36 -14.75
C VAL A 111 -5.81 5.52 -13.50
N TRP A 112 -6.79 4.70 -13.10
CA TRP A 112 -6.69 3.82 -11.93
C TRP A 112 -5.57 2.81 -12.08
N ARG A 113 -5.60 2.04 -13.17
CA ARG A 113 -4.62 0.99 -13.45
C ARG A 113 -3.23 1.55 -13.68
N GLY A 114 -3.11 2.59 -14.49
CA GLY A 114 -1.84 3.26 -14.76
C GLY A 114 -1.24 3.88 -13.50
N GLY A 115 -2.05 4.57 -12.70
CA GLY A 115 -1.63 5.16 -11.43
C GLY A 115 -1.14 4.11 -10.44
N THR A 116 -1.85 3.01 -10.27
CA THR A 116 -1.43 1.92 -9.36
C THR A 116 -0.18 1.22 -9.84
N ILE A 117 0.01 1.01 -11.15
CA ILE A 117 1.25 0.47 -11.73
C ILE A 117 2.42 1.42 -11.46
N LEU A 118 2.27 2.72 -11.73
CA LEU A 118 3.33 3.69 -11.51
C LEU A 118 3.77 3.76 -10.05
N LEU A 119 2.82 3.72 -9.12
CA LEU A 119 3.10 3.71 -7.69
C LEU A 119 3.79 2.41 -7.26
N LEU A 120 3.38 1.26 -7.79
CA LEU A 120 4.06 -0.01 -7.55
C LEU A 120 5.51 0.04 -8.05
N LEU A 121 5.72 0.53 -9.27
CA LEU A 121 7.07 0.68 -9.84
C LEU A 121 7.94 1.63 -9.02
N ALA A 122 7.39 2.75 -8.53
CA ALA A 122 8.12 3.70 -7.69
C ALA A 122 8.55 3.08 -6.35
N THR A 123 7.64 2.35 -5.69
CA THR A 123 7.97 1.65 -4.43
C THR A 123 8.94 0.50 -4.66
N TYR A 124 8.82 -0.20 -5.80
CA TYR A 124 9.76 -1.25 -6.19
C TYR A 124 11.17 -0.69 -6.48
N ASP A 125 11.27 0.40 -7.26
CA ASP A 125 12.56 1.06 -7.52
C ASP A 125 13.24 1.49 -6.21
N TRP A 126 12.46 2.08 -5.28
CA TRP A 126 12.97 2.45 -3.95
C TRP A 126 13.53 1.22 -3.19
N ALA A 127 12.83 0.11 -3.20
CA ALA A 127 13.23 -1.13 -2.51
C ALA A 127 14.44 -1.78 -3.20
N TYR A 128 14.40 -1.85 -4.54
CA TYR A 128 15.44 -2.46 -5.36
C TYR A 128 16.79 -1.76 -5.20
N ARG A 129 16.81 -0.42 -5.20
CA ARG A 129 18.05 0.35 -4.99
C ARG A 129 18.71 0.07 -3.66
N ARG A 130 17.97 -0.37 -2.64
CA ARG A 130 18.49 -0.68 -1.30
C ARG A 130 18.93 -2.12 -1.17
N HIS A 131 18.13 -3.03 -1.62
CA HIS A 131 18.36 -4.47 -1.50
C HIS A 131 17.90 -5.23 -2.77
N PRO A 132 18.67 -5.17 -3.89
CA PRO A 132 18.23 -5.70 -5.18
C PRO A 132 17.68 -7.13 -5.12
N LEU A 133 18.47 -8.08 -4.65
CA LEU A 133 18.08 -9.47 -4.62
C LEU A 133 16.88 -9.75 -3.70
N ARG A 134 16.85 -9.14 -2.50
CA ARG A 134 15.73 -9.32 -1.58
C ARG A 134 14.43 -8.74 -2.16
N SER A 135 14.50 -7.56 -2.76
CA SER A 135 13.33 -6.92 -3.39
C SER A 135 12.80 -7.74 -4.55
N SER A 136 13.70 -8.31 -5.36
CA SER A 136 13.33 -9.19 -6.48
C SER A 136 12.66 -10.47 -6.00
N LEU A 137 13.15 -11.08 -4.94
CA LEU A 137 12.54 -12.28 -4.34
C LEU A 137 11.16 -11.99 -3.75
N VAL A 138 11.00 -10.83 -3.06
CA VAL A 138 9.69 -10.41 -2.54
C VAL A 138 8.71 -10.12 -3.69
N LEU A 139 9.18 -9.44 -4.76
CA LEU A 139 8.36 -9.21 -5.95
C LEU A 139 7.91 -10.55 -6.58
N ALA A 140 8.82 -11.51 -6.71
CA ALA A 140 8.50 -12.83 -7.26
C ALA A 140 7.46 -13.57 -6.40
N ALA A 141 7.62 -13.56 -5.09
CA ALA A 141 6.67 -14.17 -4.15
C ALA A 141 5.29 -13.49 -4.19
N LEU A 142 5.24 -12.20 -4.50
CA LEU A 142 4.01 -11.41 -4.57
C LEU A 142 3.52 -11.16 -6.01
N ALA A 143 4.12 -11.77 -7.03
CA ALA A 143 3.75 -11.53 -8.42
C ALA A 143 2.27 -11.84 -8.70
N LEU A 144 1.77 -12.98 -8.24
CA LEU A 144 0.37 -13.36 -8.38
C LEU A 144 -0.57 -12.43 -7.58
N PRO A 145 -0.33 -12.11 -6.29
CA PRO A 145 -1.07 -11.07 -5.57
C PRO A 145 -1.10 -9.71 -6.29
N PHE A 146 0.03 -9.25 -6.82
CA PHE A 146 0.07 -8.00 -7.59
C PHE A 146 -0.75 -8.08 -8.86
N ALA A 147 -0.59 -9.16 -9.66
CA ALA A 147 -1.37 -9.36 -10.86
C ALA A 147 -2.88 -9.36 -10.57
N ALA A 148 -3.34 -10.10 -9.54
CA ALA A 148 -4.73 -10.16 -9.16
C ALA A 148 -5.31 -8.78 -8.77
N ASN A 149 -4.56 -7.98 -8.00
CA ASN A 149 -5.01 -6.63 -7.62
C ASN A 149 -5.00 -5.64 -8.78
N LEU A 150 -4.02 -5.72 -9.66
CA LEU A 150 -3.94 -4.89 -10.88
C LEU A 150 -5.01 -5.28 -11.90
N ASP A 151 -5.38 -6.57 -11.97
CA ASP A 151 -6.42 -7.07 -12.86
C ASP A 151 -7.81 -6.58 -12.45
N THR A 152 -8.17 -6.78 -11.19
CA THR A 152 -9.49 -6.38 -10.67
C THR A 152 -9.59 -4.88 -10.36
N GLY A 153 -8.48 -4.16 -10.28
CA GLY A 153 -8.45 -2.79 -9.80
C GLY A 153 -8.81 -2.68 -8.31
N ASN A 154 -8.46 -3.71 -7.52
CA ASN A 154 -8.79 -3.73 -6.11
C ASN A 154 -8.06 -2.61 -5.34
N ILE A 155 -8.75 -1.99 -4.41
CA ILE A 155 -8.22 -0.91 -3.57
C ILE A 155 -7.04 -1.34 -2.67
N ASN A 156 -6.84 -2.67 -2.47
CA ASN A 156 -5.76 -3.19 -1.62
C ASN A 156 -4.41 -2.56 -1.95
N LEU A 157 -4.09 -2.41 -3.24
CA LEU A 157 -2.81 -1.86 -3.65
C LEU A 157 -2.65 -0.40 -3.22
N LEU A 158 -3.71 0.41 -3.32
CA LEU A 158 -3.70 1.78 -2.80
C LEU A 158 -3.57 1.83 -1.27
N LEU A 159 -4.21 0.90 -0.55
CA LEU A 159 -4.07 0.80 0.90
C LEU A 159 -2.65 0.38 1.31
N VAL A 160 -2.03 -0.53 0.57
CA VAL A 160 -0.61 -0.89 0.73
C VAL A 160 0.29 0.34 0.56
N LEU A 161 0.02 1.15 -0.47
CA LEU A 161 0.78 2.36 -0.74
C LEU A 161 0.53 3.44 0.31
N ALA A 162 -0.70 3.53 0.86
CA ALA A 162 -1.00 4.38 2.01
C ALA A 162 -0.19 3.97 3.25
N LEU A 163 -0.11 2.67 3.55
CA LEU A 163 0.73 2.14 4.63
C LEU A 163 2.22 2.35 4.38
N TRP A 164 2.65 2.28 3.12
CA TRP A 164 4.02 2.61 2.72
C TRP A 164 4.31 4.09 3.00
N ALA A 165 3.46 4.99 2.50
CA ALA A 165 3.59 6.44 2.70
C ALA A 165 3.53 6.83 4.17
N ALA A 166 2.74 6.15 4.99
CA ALA A 166 2.65 6.36 6.44
C ALA A 166 4.01 6.23 7.13
N GLN A 167 4.90 5.34 6.64
CA GLN A 167 6.23 5.14 7.22
C GLN A 167 7.21 6.29 6.95
N PHE A 168 6.87 7.18 6.01
CA PHE A 168 7.69 8.35 5.64
C PHE A 168 7.03 9.67 6.03
N SER A 169 5.84 9.60 6.66
CA SER A 169 5.03 10.77 6.99
C SER A 169 5.15 11.15 8.46
N GLY A 170 4.80 12.40 8.78
CA GLY A 170 4.68 12.84 10.17
C GLY A 170 3.57 12.08 10.92
N PRO A 171 3.60 12.07 12.26
CA PRO A 171 2.75 11.19 13.08
C PRO A 171 1.25 11.29 12.80
N VAL A 172 0.73 12.49 12.55
CA VAL A 172 -0.70 12.73 12.28
C VAL A 172 -1.09 12.10 10.94
N VAL A 173 -0.33 12.39 9.87
CA VAL A 173 -0.60 11.86 8.52
C VAL A 173 -0.43 10.34 8.51
N ALA A 174 0.62 9.83 9.15
CA ALA A 174 0.87 8.40 9.26
C ALA A 174 -0.28 7.66 9.95
N GLY A 175 -0.77 8.20 11.07
CA GLY A 175 -1.92 7.66 11.78
C GLY A 175 -3.19 7.71 10.96
N ALA A 176 -3.47 8.84 10.28
CA ALA A 176 -4.63 8.99 9.43
C ALA A 176 -4.63 8.01 8.25
N LEU A 177 -3.50 7.84 7.56
CA LEU A 177 -3.36 6.87 6.45
C LEU A 177 -3.60 5.43 6.91
N TRP A 178 -3.05 5.06 8.07
CA TRP A 178 -3.28 3.73 8.63
C TRP A 178 -4.74 3.54 9.06
N ALA A 179 -5.36 4.52 9.70
CA ALA A 179 -6.77 4.46 10.12
C ALA A 179 -7.70 4.34 8.91
N LEU A 180 -7.47 5.14 7.87
CA LEU A 180 -8.20 5.07 6.60
C LEU A 180 -8.09 3.66 5.99
N ALA A 181 -6.86 3.13 5.91
CA ALA A 181 -6.62 1.80 5.36
C ALA A 181 -7.32 0.70 6.19
N THR A 182 -7.22 0.79 7.52
CA THR A 182 -7.80 -0.19 8.45
C THR A 182 -9.33 -0.18 8.41
N TRP A 183 -9.95 1.00 8.33
CA TRP A 183 -11.41 1.10 8.25
C TRP A 183 -11.95 0.67 6.90
N THR A 184 -11.19 0.92 5.84
CA THR A 184 -11.56 0.45 4.49
C THR A 184 -11.47 -1.07 4.40
N LYS A 185 -10.41 -1.68 4.96
CA LYS A 185 -10.24 -3.14 5.06
C LYS A 185 -9.58 -3.50 6.39
N TRP A 186 -10.00 -4.59 7.00
CA TRP A 186 -9.51 -5.04 8.31
C TRP A 186 -8.03 -5.44 8.33
N VAL A 187 -7.46 -5.92 7.20
CA VAL A 187 -6.07 -6.41 7.12
C VAL A 187 -5.03 -5.37 7.56
N PRO A 188 -5.12 -4.09 7.20
CA PRO A 188 -4.20 -3.05 7.67
C PRO A 188 -4.08 -2.92 9.19
N VAL A 189 -5.04 -3.39 9.99
CA VAL A 189 -4.96 -3.35 11.46
C VAL A 189 -3.69 -4.06 11.97
N PHE A 190 -3.28 -5.14 11.32
CA PHE A 190 -2.08 -5.88 11.68
C PHE A 190 -0.78 -5.11 11.41
N PHE A 191 -0.83 -4.03 10.64
CA PHE A 191 0.32 -3.20 10.29
C PHE A 191 0.51 -2.00 11.23
N LEU A 192 -0.21 -1.94 12.37
CA LEU A 192 0.00 -0.89 13.37
C LEU A 192 1.46 -0.82 13.85
N PHE A 193 2.16 -1.95 13.85
CA PHE A 193 3.55 -2.05 14.27
C PHE A 193 4.53 -1.29 13.37
N VAL A 194 4.21 -1.05 12.09
CA VAL A 194 5.08 -0.29 11.16
C VAL A 194 5.06 1.21 11.46
N LEU A 195 4.12 1.69 12.28
CA LEU A 195 3.97 3.10 12.62
C LEU A 195 4.83 3.51 13.82
N ALA A 196 5.24 4.78 13.86
CA ALA A 196 5.86 5.40 15.04
C ALA A 196 4.89 5.42 16.23
N PRO A 197 5.39 5.37 17.49
CA PRO A 197 4.51 5.34 18.66
C PRO A 197 3.45 6.44 18.67
N ARG A 198 3.83 7.68 18.39
CA ARG A 198 2.88 8.81 18.29
C ARG A 198 1.90 8.62 17.14
N ALA A 199 2.34 8.08 16.01
CA ALA A 199 1.46 7.84 14.87
C ALA A 199 0.39 6.78 15.18
N ARG A 200 0.65 5.81 16.04
CA ARG A 200 -0.33 4.82 16.49
C ARG A 200 -1.45 5.46 17.28
N LEU A 201 -1.10 6.39 18.18
CA LEU A 201 -2.11 7.15 18.91
C LEU A 201 -3.02 7.92 17.95
N TYR A 202 -2.45 8.65 16.99
CA TYR A 202 -3.24 9.34 15.97
C TYR A 202 -4.03 8.36 15.08
N GLY A 203 -3.48 7.17 14.83
CA GLY A 203 -4.19 6.10 14.13
C GLY A 203 -5.44 5.63 14.89
N LEU A 204 -5.33 5.40 16.19
CA LEU A 204 -6.49 5.04 17.03
C LEU A 204 -7.53 6.16 17.11
N ILE A 205 -7.08 7.42 17.20
CA ILE A 205 -7.97 8.60 17.10
C ILE A 205 -8.68 8.62 15.74
N GLY A 206 -7.94 8.38 14.66
CA GLY A 206 -8.49 8.30 13.30
C GLY A 206 -9.54 7.20 13.16
N LEU A 207 -9.33 6.01 13.76
CA LEU A 207 -10.34 4.94 13.80
C LEU A 207 -11.60 5.40 14.56
N ALA A 208 -11.46 6.09 15.68
CA ALA A 208 -12.60 6.60 16.42
C ALA A 208 -13.38 7.64 15.60
N ILE A 209 -12.68 8.55 14.90
CA ILE A 209 -13.30 9.53 13.99
C ILE A 209 -14.04 8.82 12.85
N ALA A 210 -13.44 7.83 12.22
CA ALA A 210 -14.08 7.06 11.15
C ALA A 210 -15.31 6.29 11.66
N GLY A 211 -15.26 5.75 12.88
CA GLY A 211 -16.42 5.18 13.57
C GLY A 211 -17.54 6.18 13.78
N LEU A 212 -17.21 7.38 14.26
CA LEU A 212 -18.18 8.46 14.43
C LEU A 212 -18.81 8.88 13.10
N LEU A 213 -18.03 9.01 12.04
CA LEU A 213 -18.54 9.29 10.68
C LEU A 213 -19.52 8.19 10.20
N SER A 214 -19.21 6.93 10.50
CA SER A 214 -20.12 5.82 10.19
C SER A 214 -21.43 5.89 10.98
N LEU A 215 -21.38 6.36 12.25
CA LEU A 215 -22.58 6.58 13.06
C LEU A 215 -23.38 7.78 12.55
N LEU A 216 -22.74 8.87 12.12
CA LEU A 216 -23.42 10.02 11.53
C LEU A 216 -24.14 9.66 10.21
N LEU A 217 -23.62 8.68 9.47
CA LEU A 217 -24.18 8.15 8.25
C LEU A 217 -24.88 6.79 8.48
N LEU A 218 -25.50 6.63 9.66
CA LEU A 218 -26.03 5.34 10.13
C LEU A 218 -26.97 4.63 9.11
N PRO A 219 -27.91 5.31 8.44
CA PRO A 219 -28.78 4.65 7.48
C PRO A 219 -27.99 3.96 6.35
N LEU A 220 -27.00 4.66 5.76
CA LEU A 220 -26.15 4.11 4.72
C LEU A 220 -25.19 3.04 5.26
N THR A 221 -24.72 3.21 6.50
CA THR A 221 -23.84 2.25 7.17
C THR A 221 -24.58 0.94 7.44
N ILE A 222 -25.86 0.97 7.80
CA ILE A 222 -26.68 -0.24 7.94
C ILE A 222 -26.80 -0.97 6.60
N VAL A 223 -27.10 -0.26 5.52
CA VAL A 223 -27.17 -0.87 4.18
C VAL A 223 -25.81 -1.47 3.78
N GLN A 224 -24.71 -0.76 4.02
CA GLN A 224 -23.36 -1.28 3.82
C GLN A 224 -23.15 -2.62 4.55
N LEU A 225 -23.51 -2.68 5.84
CA LEU A 225 -23.32 -3.89 6.64
C LEU A 225 -24.21 -5.05 6.13
N GLN A 226 -25.44 -4.76 5.72
CA GLN A 226 -26.32 -5.76 5.13
C GLN A 226 -25.70 -6.34 3.84
N VAL A 227 -25.20 -5.50 2.95
CA VAL A 227 -24.50 -5.94 1.74
C VAL A 227 -23.24 -6.73 2.09
N LEU A 228 -22.42 -6.24 3.02
CA LEU A 228 -21.18 -6.90 3.44
C LEU A 228 -21.43 -8.30 4.02
N PHE A 229 -22.40 -8.44 4.90
CA PHE A 229 -22.76 -9.73 5.54
C PHE A 229 -23.56 -10.64 4.61
N GLY A 230 -24.30 -10.09 3.67
CA GLY A 230 -25.04 -10.86 2.66
C GLY A 230 -24.16 -11.72 1.76
N PHE A 231 -22.86 -11.37 1.64
CA PHE A 231 -21.91 -12.20 0.89
C PHE A 231 -21.45 -13.47 1.59
N GLY A 232 -21.82 -13.67 2.85
CA GLY A 232 -21.36 -14.82 3.65
C GLY A 232 -19.86 -14.81 3.98
N PRO A 233 -19.34 -15.87 4.64
CA PRO A 233 -17.93 -15.97 4.98
C PRO A 233 -17.07 -16.06 3.71
N ARG A 234 -16.08 -15.18 3.63
CA ARG A 234 -15.13 -15.15 2.51
C ARG A 234 -13.82 -15.80 2.92
N PRO A 235 -13.28 -16.74 2.16
CA PRO A 235 -11.95 -17.26 2.41
C PRO A 235 -10.91 -16.13 2.29
N ILE A 236 -9.81 -16.27 3.02
CA ILE A 236 -8.65 -15.39 2.83
C ILE A 236 -8.16 -15.60 1.40
N ARG A 237 -8.21 -14.54 0.60
CA ARG A 237 -7.82 -14.60 -0.82
C ARG A 237 -6.34 -14.28 -0.97
N VAL A 238 -5.73 -14.85 -2.00
CA VAL A 238 -4.32 -14.64 -2.33
C VAL A 238 -4.00 -13.16 -2.57
N ASP A 239 -4.96 -12.38 -3.08
CA ASP A 239 -4.82 -10.94 -3.30
C ASP A 239 -4.50 -10.14 -2.02
N TYR A 240 -4.87 -10.61 -0.83
CA TYR A 240 -4.51 -9.99 0.44
C TYR A 240 -3.00 -10.08 0.77
N LEU A 241 -2.27 -11.03 0.20
CA LEU A 241 -0.83 -11.13 0.43
C LEU A 241 -0.06 -9.90 -0.07
N VAL A 242 -0.67 -9.08 -0.94
CA VAL A 242 -0.08 -7.81 -1.37
C VAL A 242 0.23 -6.88 -0.18
N PHE A 243 -0.48 -6.99 0.94
CA PHE A 243 -0.23 -6.20 2.14
C PHE A 243 1.15 -6.46 2.75
N LEU A 244 1.78 -7.60 2.49
CA LEU A 244 3.17 -7.86 2.91
C LEU A 244 4.14 -6.86 2.30
N TRP A 245 3.83 -6.30 1.12
CA TRP A 245 4.62 -5.25 0.49
C TRP A 245 4.67 -3.98 1.34
N ALA A 246 3.63 -3.69 2.13
CA ALA A 246 3.59 -2.54 3.03
C ALA A 246 4.66 -2.61 4.13
N ALA A 247 5.12 -3.81 4.52
CA ALA A 247 6.13 -3.99 5.56
C ALA A 247 7.57 -3.85 5.05
N VAL A 248 7.80 -3.71 3.74
CA VAL A 248 9.14 -3.69 3.16
C VAL A 248 10.02 -2.53 3.69
N PRO A 249 9.55 -1.27 3.80
CA PRO A 249 10.37 -0.21 4.38
C PRO A 249 10.77 -0.49 5.84
N TRP A 250 9.83 -0.99 6.64
CA TRP A 250 10.08 -1.41 8.01
C TRP A 250 11.14 -2.52 8.06
N TRP A 251 11.00 -3.54 7.22
CA TRP A 251 11.93 -4.67 7.17
C TRP A 251 13.34 -4.26 6.73
N TYR A 252 13.46 -3.27 5.85
CA TYR A 252 14.74 -2.76 5.38
C TYR A 252 15.39 -1.78 6.37
N GLY A 253 14.73 -1.49 7.50
CA GLY A 253 15.26 -0.60 8.53
C GLY A 253 15.41 0.83 8.04
N HIS A 254 14.38 1.32 7.31
CA HIS A 254 14.35 2.72 6.89
C HIS A 254 14.59 3.63 8.11
N PRO A 255 15.54 4.59 8.05
CA PRO A 255 15.94 5.39 9.21
C PRO A 255 14.79 6.20 9.81
N ASP A 256 13.82 6.61 8.99
CA ASP A 256 12.60 7.32 9.40
C ASP A 256 11.46 6.35 9.77
N ALA A 257 11.56 5.08 9.39
CA ALA A 257 10.72 4.01 9.88
C ALA A 257 11.28 3.53 11.22
N LEU A 258 10.69 3.98 12.25
CA LEU A 258 10.58 3.41 13.59
C LEU A 258 11.81 2.71 14.16
N TRP A 259 12.53 3.41 14.98
CA TRP A 259 13.67 2.89 15.75
C TRP A 259 13.36 1.58 16.54
N TRP A 260 12.13 1.40 17.04
CA TRP A 260 11.71 0.22 17.81
C TRP A 260 11.33 -0.98 16.90
N ALA A 261 11.00 -0.73 15.64
CA ALA A 261 10.71 -1.75 14.64
C ALA A 261 11.98 -2.31 13.99
N ARG A 262 13.17 -1.79 14.34
CA ARG A 262 14.42 -2.36 13.88
C ARG A 262 14.60 -3.74 14.48
N ARG A 263 15.04 -4.69 13.65
CA ARG A 263 15.31 -6.08 14.06
C ARG A 263 16.18 -6.19 15.32
N SER A 264 17.09 -5.23 15.53
CA SER A 264 17.92 -5.08 16.73
C SER A 264 17.12 -4.81 18.02
N SER A 265 15.86 -4.38 17.91
CA SER A 265 15.00 -4.09 19.07
C SER A 265 14.14 -5.29 19.50
N TRP A 266 14.12 -6.39 18.73
CA TRP A 266 13.31 -7.58 19.02
C TRP A 266 13.63 -8.26 20.36
N PRO A 267 14.91 -8.41 20.81
CA PRO A 267 15.21 -8.96 22.13
C PRO A 267 14.63 -8.10 23.25
N ARG A 268 14.71 -6.75 23.10
CA ARG A 268 14.11 -5.81 24.06
C ARG A 268 12.59 -5.91 24.07
N LEU A 269 11.97 -5.99 22.90
CA LEU A 269 10.52 -6.14 22.78
C LEU A 269 10.02 -7.43 23.46
N ARG A 270 10.73 -8.55 23.30
CA ARG A 270 10.39 -9.82 23.97
C ARG A 270 10.51 -9.72 25.49
N ALA A 271 11.59 -9.12 25.99
CA ALA A 271 11.77 -8.88 27.42
C ALA A 271 10.67 -7.95 27.95
N ASP A 272 10.37 -6.89 27.20
CA ASP A 272 9.34 -5.92 27.52
C ASP A 272 7.93 -6.55 27.59
N VAL A 273 7.59 -7.44 26.66
CA VAL A 273 6.30 -8.16 26.66
C VAL A 273 6.24 -9.14 27.86
N GLY A 274 7.33 -9.86 28.13
CA GLY A 274 7.39 -10.79 29.27
C GLY A 274 7.18 -10.07 30.61
N GLU A 275 7.81 -8.91 30.79
CA GLU A 275 7.66 -8.09 31.99
C GLU A 275 6.29 -7.41 32.10
N ALA A 276 5.71 -6.98 30.96
CA ALA A 276 4.37 -6.37 30.93
C ALA A 276 3.26 -7.34 31.29
N LEU A 277 3.41 -8.62 30.96
CA LEU A 277 2.44 -9.67 31.33
C LEU A 277 2.46 -10.02 32.81
N GLY A 278 3.53 -9.66 33.56
CA GLY A 278 3.66 -9.92 34.98
C GLY A 278 2.94 -8.95 35.92
N SER A 279 2.53 -7.75 35.44
CA SER A 279 1.89 -6.72 36.27
C SER A 279 1.04 -5.76 35.45
N TRP A 280 -0.18 -5.47 35.92
CA TRP A 280 -1.07 -4.48 35.28
C TRP A 280 -0.45 -3.07 35.20
N ALA A 281 0.29 -2.67 36.23
CA ALA A 281 1.01 -1.39 36.24
C ALA A 281 2.10 -1.34 35.16
N ALA A 282 2.88 -2.39 35.02
CA ALA A 282 3.89 -2.52 33.98
C ALA A 282 3.25 -2.51 32.57
N LEU A 283 2.17 -3.25 32.37
CA LEU A 283 1.42 -3.25 31.11
C LEU A 283 0.93 -1.85 30.75
N ARG A 284 0.36 -1.10 31.71
CA ARG A 284 -0.14 0.27 31.47
C ARG A 284 1.01 1.22 31.08
N ILE A 285 2.15 1.17 31.74
CA ILE A 285 3.33 1.99 31.42
C ILE A 285 3.84 1.66 30.01
N ARG A 286 3.91 0.38 29.68
CA ARG A 286 4.34 -0.10 28.37
C ARG A 286 3.39 0.33 27.24
N LEU A 287 2.07 0.21 27.47
CA LEU A 287 1.06 0.65 26.52
C LEU A 287 1.18 2.16 26.27
N ARG A 288 1.37 2.98 27.33
CA ARG A 288 1.60 4.43 27.19
C ARG A 288 2.84 4.70 26.34
N ARG A 289 3.97 4.02 26.59
CA ARG A 289 5.19 4.14 25.76
C ARG A 289 4.95 3.68 24.32
N TYR A 290 4.22 2.59 24.14
CA TYR A 290 3.88 2.09 22.81
C TYR A 290 3.10 3.12 21.99
N LEU A 291 2.25 3.89 22.63
CA LEU A 291 1.46 4.96 22.00
C LEU A 291 2.18 6.33 21.97
N GLY A 292 3.42 6.40 22.47
CA GLY A 292 4.18 7.64 22.53
C GLY A 292 3.67 8.65 23.57
N LEU A 293 2.92 8.19 24.57
CA LEU A 293 2.44 8.98 25.70
C LEU A 293 3.53 9.05 26.79
N PRO A 294 3.58 10.14 27.59
CA PRO A 294 4.48 10.22 28.74
C PRO A 294 4.19 9.08 29.72
N ALA A 295 5.23 8.57 30.36
CA ALA A 295 5.17 7.46 31.32
C ALA A 295 4.33 7.77 32.54
#